data_1eae08d8a3c84d5224efaaf705e1daad
#
_entry.id   1eae08d8a3c84d5224efaaf705e1daad
#
_cell.length_a   1.000
_cell.length_b   1.000
_cell.length_c   1.000
_cell.angle_alpha   90.00
_cell.angle_beta   90.00
_cell.angle_gamma   90.00
#
_symmetry.space_group_name_H-M   'P 1'
#
loop_
_entity.id
_entity.type
_entity.pdbx_description
1 polymer ?
#
loop_
_entity_poly.entity_id
_entity_poly.type
_entity_poly.pdbx_seq_one_letter_code
_entity_poly.pdbx_strand_id
1 'polypeptide(L)'
;TRAYGRGVCDMKGFLAVALWLLPRVAEAKLRTPLHFAFSYDEEIGCVGAPSLIEEFVARDLAPDYAIVGEPSSMRIISAHKGAHRGRVSITGVAKHASLATHGVSAVNAAGEFIAFFARLADSWEQEGPFDQAFVVPHATGGVNFARGGVQYNIVAERAVLEYDFRILPSMTTESVVQRLEDELFGAILPRMHARAARAEELSGAEPGSLTAQVQVQ
;
A
#
# COMPACT_ATOMS: atom_id res chain seq x y z
N THR A 1 -1.30 22.38 30.57
CA THR A 1 -0.12 22.84 29.78
C THR A 1 0.00 21.96 28.56
N ARG A 2 0.27 22.53 27.39
CA ARG A 2 0.49 21.83 26.12
C ARG A 2 1.92 22.05 25.66
N ALA A 3 2.57 21.00 25.11
CA ALA A 3 3.86 21.08 24.44
C ALA A 3 3.66 21.01 22.92
N TYR A 4 4.41 21.85 22.18
CA TYR A 4 4.35 21.91 20.72
C TYR A 4 5.75 21.71 20.15
N GLY A 5 5.87 20.85 19.12
CA GLY A 5 7.12 20.59 18.42
C GLY A 5 7.09 19.31 17.63
N ARG A 6 8.07 19.13 16.74
CA ARG A 6 8.21 17.92 15.93
C ARG A 6 8.41 16.69 16.84
N GLY A 7 7.57 15.66 16.64
CA GLY A 7 7.65 14.39 17.37
C GLY A 7 7.23 14.46 18.84
N VAL A 8 6.66 15.58 19.34
CA VAL A 8 6.20 15.69 20.74
C VAL A 8 5.09 14.68 21.03
N CYS A 9 4.13 14.52 20.13
CA CYS A 9 3.06 13.54 20.24
C CYS A 9 3.54 12.17 19.76
N ASP A 10 4.18 12.13 18.62
CA ASP A 10 4.60 10.92 17.90
C ASP A 10 6.12 10.91 17.75
N MET A 11 6.85 10.17 18.65
CA MET A 11 6.31 9.73 19.96
C MET A 11 7.32 10.04 21.08
N LYS A 12 8.03 11.20 20.98
CA LYS A 12 9.01 11.63 22.00
C LYS A 12 8.40 11.78 23.39
N GLY A 13 7.10 12.09 23.46
CA GLY A 13 6.38 12.14 24.73
C GLY A 13 6.38 10.80 25.47
N PHE A 14 6.14 9.70 24.75
CA PHE A 14 6.21 8.36 25.34
C PHE A 14 7.63 7.97 25.75
N LEU A 15 8.64 8.30 24.92
CA LEU A 15 10.05 8.09 25.28
C LEU A 15 10.43 8.83 26.57
N ALA A 16 9.96 10.07 26.73
CA ALA A 16 10.19 10.83 27.97
C ALA A 16 9.52 10.18 29.18
N VAL A 17 8.31 9.62 29.03
CA VAL A 17 7.64 8.87 30.12
C VAL A 17 8.41 7.58 30.45
N ALA A 18 8.89 6.85 29.44
CA ALA A 18 9.71 5.66 29.65
C ALA A 18 10.99 5.96 30.44
N LEU A 19 11.72 7.03 30.04
CA LEU A 19 12.92 7.47 30.74
C LEU A 19 12.63 7.97 32.17
N TRP A 20 11.52 8.70 32.37
CA TRP A 20 11.10 9.14 33.70
C TRP A 20 10.73 7.98 34.63
N LEU A 21 10.25 6.86 34.07
CA LEU A 21 9.88 5.67 34.81
C LEU A 21 11.11 4.87 35.30
N LEU A 22 12.24 4.92 34.58
CA LEU A 22 13.44 4.11 34.86
C LEU A 22 13.90 4.12 36.30
N PRO A 23 14.06 5.26 37.03
CA PRO A 23 14.50 5.24 38.42
C PRO A 23 13.55 4.46 39.34
N ARG A 24 12.23 4.61 39.10
CA ARG A 24 11.21 3.89 39.89
C ARG A 24 11.22 2.40 39.62
N VAL A 25 11.46 1.99 38.40
CA VAL A 25 11.58 0.57 38.02
C VAL A 25 12.84 -0.02 38.61
N ALA A 26 13.96 0.73 38.61
CA ALA A 26 15.22 0.27 39.19
C ALA A 26 15.13 0.04 40.72
N GLU A 27 14.35 0.85 41.42
CA GLU A 27 14.12 0.72 42.88
C GLU A 27 13.04 -0.33 43.20
N ALA A 28 12.15 -0.64 42.27
CA ALA A 28 11.07 -1.59 42.46
C ALA A 28 11.59 -3.04 42.41
N LYS A 29 11.13 -3.86 43.35
CA LYS A 29 11.41 -5.31 43.34
C LYS A 29 10.38 -5.99 42.42
N LEU A 30 10.54 -5.84 41.13
CA LEU A 30 9.65 -6.46 40.14
C LEU A 30 9.80 -7.99 40.19
N ARG A 31 8.69 -8.70 40.06
CA ARG A 31 8.66 -10.16 39.90
C ARG A 31 8.98 -10.60 38.48
N THR A 32 8.60 -9.75 37.50
CA THR A 32 8.78 -10.00 36.09
C THR A 32 9.72 -8.93 35.53
N PRO A 33 10.69 -9.29 34.70
CA PRO A 33 11.55 -8.33 34.04
C PRO A 33 10.75 -7.32 33.20
N LEU A 34 11.21 -6.08 33.18
CA LEU A 34 10.70 -5.04 32.30
C LEU A 34 11.82 -4.63 31.33
N HIS A 35 11.55 -4.78 30.04
CA HIS A 35 12.47 -4.42 28.98
C HIS A 35 12.02 -3.12 28.33
N PHE A 36 12.96 -2.21 28.04
CA PHE A 36 12.75 -1.02 27.26
C PHE A 36 13.40 -1.26 25.91
N ALA A 37 12.58 -1.28 24.86
CA ALA A 37 13.01 -1.52 23.48
C ALA A 37 12.78 -0.26 22.64
N PHE A 38 13.81 0.21 21.96
CA PHE A 38 13.74 1.40 21.12
C PHE A 38 14.13 1.00 19.69
N SER A 39 13.20 1.14 18.76
CA SER A 39 13.45 1.01 17.33
C SER A 39 13.68 2.37 16.70
N TYR A 40 14.09 2.39 15.45
CA TYR A 40 14.36 3.57 14.65
C TYR A 40 13.65 3.45 13.30
N ASP A 41 13.53 4.56 12.58
CA ASP A 41 12.98 4.61 11.22
C ASP A 41 11.57 4.01 11.10
N GLU A 42 10.69 4.28 12.09
CA GLU A 42 9.29 3.88 12.06
C GLU A 42 8.57 4.57 10.90
N GLU A 43 8.73 5.89 10.73
CA GLU A 43 8.05 6.77 9.78
C GLU A 43 8.29 6.42 8.29
N ILE A 44 9.30 5.64 8.01
CA ILE A 44 9.62 5.14 6.67
C ILE A 44 9.31 3.66 6.47
N GLY A 45 8.47 3.09 7.34
CA GLY A 45 7.97 1.72 7.25
C GLY A 45 8.53 0.75 8.28
N CYS A 46 8.79 1.21 9.51
CA CYS A 46 9.26 0.37 10.63
C CYS A 46 10.58 -0.35 10.34
N VAL A 47 11.49 0.26 9.58
CA VAL A 47 12.72 -0.39 9.07
C VAL A 47 13.61 -0.95 10.19
N GLY A 48 13.61 -0.31 11.36
CA GLY A 48 14.36 -0.79 12.51
C GLY A 48 13.71 -1.92 13.31
N ALA A 49 12.43 -2.23 13.08
CA ALA A 49 11.72 -3.24 13.86
C ALA A 49 12.19 -4.69 13.61
N PRO A 50 12.47 -5.14 12.36
CA PRO A 50 12.95 -6.48 12.11
C PRO A 50 14.24 -6.82 12.87
N SER A 51 15.24 -5.93 12.85
CA SER A 51 16.51 -6.16 13.55
C SER A 51 16.35 -6.21 15.07
N LEU A 52 15.41 -5.42 15.63
CA LEU A 52 15.07 -5.47 17.05
C LEU A 52 14.42 -6.81 17.42
N ILE A 53 13.53 -7.33 16.57
CA ILE A 53 12.88 -8.63 16.78
C ILE A 53 13.91 -9.76 16.68
N GLU A 54 14.80 -9.73 15.71
CA GLU A 54 15.90 -10.71 15.58
C GLU A 54 16.77 -10.77 16.84
N GLU A 55 17.11 -9.61 17.41
CA GLU A 55 17.90 -9.53 18.66
C GLU A 55 17.11 -10.12 19.85
N PHE A 56 15.81 -9.90 19.94
CA PHE A 56 14.98 -10.52 20.98
C PHE A 56 14.94 -12.04 20.85
N VAL A 57 14.79 -12.55 19.64
CA VAL A 57 14.82 -14.00 19.37
C VAL A 57 16.19 -14.58 19.70
N ALA A 58 17.29 -13.93 19.28
CA ALA A 58 18.65 -14.38 19.53
C ALA A 58 19.01 -14.45 21.04
N ARG A 59 18.37 -13.60 21.86
CA ARG A 59 18.57 -13.57 23.31
C ARG A 59 17.53 -14.36 24.10
N ASP A 60 16.63 -15.06 23.45
CA ASP A 60 15.51 -15.76 24.10
C ASP A 60 14.66 -14.83 24.99
N LEU A 61 14.44 -13.60 24.51
CA LEU A 61 13.68 -12.55 25.19
C LEU A 61 12.28 -12.44 24.57
N ALA A 62 11.46 -13.48 24.69
CA ALA A 62 10.06 -13.42 24.28
C ALA A 62 9.21 -12.78 25.39
N PRO A 63 8.69 -11.55 25.21
CA PRO A 63 7.84 -10.93 26.22
C PRO A 63 6.43 -11.54 26.21
N ASP A 64 5.82 -11.75 27.37
CA ASP A 64 4.42 -12.13 27.49
C ASP A 64 3.48 -11.00 27.00
N TYR A 65 3.90 -9.74 27.20
CA TYR A 65 3.17 -8.54 26.84
C TYR A 65 4.09 -7.47 26.29
N ALA A 66 3.57 -6.66 25.35
CA ALA A 66 4.25 -5.48 24.85
C ALA A 66 3.32 -4.25 24.92
N ILE A 67 3.86 -3.12 25.36
CA ILE A 67 3.21 -1.82 25.31
C ILE A 67 3.92 -1.00 24.25
N VAL A 68 3.22 -0.73 23.14
CA VAL A 68 3.73 0.09 22.04
C VAL A 68 3.32 1.54 22.26
N GLY A 69 4.27 2.46 22.17
CA GLY A 69 4.11 3.85 22.58
C GLY A 69 3.47 4.78 21.57
N GLU A 70 2.72 4.24 20.63
CA GLU A 70 2.00 5.02 19.62
C GLU A 70 0.92 5.93 20.24
N PRO A 71 0.69 7.14 19.68
CA PRO A 71 -0.30 8.06 20.21
C PRO A 71 -1.73 7.56 19.96
N SER A 72 -2.40 7.11 21.01
CA SER A 72 -3.74 6.53 20.95
C SER A 72 -4.79 7.33 21.74
N SER A 73 -4.48 8.58 22.12
CA SER A 73 -5.30 9.39 23.04
C SER A 73 -5.60 8.66 24.37
N MET A 74 -4.60 7.93 24.90
CA MET A 74 -4.69 7.11 26.11
C MET A 74 -5.72 5.95 26.03
N ARG A 75 -6.07 5.53 24.83
CA ARG A 75 -6.91 4.34 24.60
C ARG A 75 -6.03 3.13 24.29
N ILE A 76 -6.44 1.98 24.76
CA ILE A 76 -5.79 0.73 24.40
C ILE A 76 -6.22 0.36 22.97
N ILE A 77 -5.25 0.23 22.08
CA ILE A 77 -5.45 -0.27 20.71
C ILE A 77 -4.85 -1.66 20.69
N SER A 78 -5.70 -2.67 20.54
CA SER A 78 -5.31 -4.08 20.60
C SER A 78 -4.98 -4.70 19.23
N ALA A 79 -5.40 -4.04 18.15
CA ALA A 79 -5.17 -4.49 16.77
C ALA A 79 -5.28 -3.35 15.76
N HIS A 80 -4.71 -3.53 14.60
CA HIS A 80 -4.91 -2.66 13.44
C HIS A 80 -5.03 -3.51 12.17
N LYS A 81 -5.56 -2.91 11.11
CA LYS A 81 -5.65 -3.54 9.79
C LYS A 81 -4.25 -3.70 9.18
N GLY A 82 -4.07 -4.75 8.40
CA GLY A 82 -2.92 -4.87 7.53
C GLY A 82 -2.92 -3.75 6.48
N ALA A 83 -1.73 -3.30 6.06
CA ALA A 83 -1.55 -2.27 5.06
C ALA A 83 -0.67 -2.77 3.91
N HIS A 84 -1.04 -2.41 2.69
CA HIS A 84 -0.21 -2.66 1.52
C HIS A 84 -0.29 -1.47 0.57
N ARG A 85 0.84 -1.16 -0.05
CA ARG A 85 0.97 -0.11 -1.08
C ARG A 85 1.62 -0.70 -2.29
N GLY A 86 1.17 -0.28 -3.47
CA GLY A 86 1.78 -0.73 -4.71
C GLY A 86 1.71 0.34 -5.79
N ARG A 87 2.48 0.11 -6.83
CA ARG A 87 2.54 0.96 -8.01
C ARG A 87 2.30 0.14 -9.27
N VAL A 88 1.48 0.65 -10.15
CA VAL A 88 1.25 0.10 -11.50
C VAL A 88 1.79 1.09 -12.53
N SER A 89 2.69 0.62 -13.37
CA SER A 89 3.23 1.37 -14.51
C SER A 89 2.74 0.74 -15.80
N ILE A 90 2.08 1.52 -16.64
CA ILE A 90 1.48 1.07 -17.90
C ILE A 90 2.17 1.81 -19.05
N THR A 91 2.62 1.04 -20.03
CA THR A 91 3.17 1.55 -21.28
C THR A 91 2.29 1.14 -22.45
N GLY A 92 1.87 2.10 -23.26
CA GLY A 92 1.10 1.93 -24.47
C GLY A 92 1.89 2.38 -25.71
N VAL A 93 1.16 2.82 -26.74
CA VAL A 93 1.73 3.27 -28.02
C VAL A 93 1.20 4.66 -28.34
N ALA A 94 2.10 5.66 -28.39
CA ALA A 94 1.74 7.03 -28.73
C ALA A 94 1.37 7.18 -30.20
N LYS A 95 0.33 7.98 -30.47
CA LYS A 95 -0.08 8.45 -31.82
C LYS A 95 -0.77 9.79 -31.69
N HIS A 96 -0.85 10.56 -32.79
CA HIS A 96 -1.73 11.72 -32.82
C HIS A 96 -3.19 11.27 -32.61
N ALA A 97 -4.01 12.05 -31.91
CA ALA A 97 -5.37 11.66 -31.55
C ALA A 97 -6.27 11.39 -32.76
N SER A 98 -6.01 12.04 -33.91
CA SER A 98 -6.72 11.74 -35.17
C SER A 98 -6.45 10.32 -35.71
N LEU A 99 -5.38 9.68 -35.24
CA LEU A 99 -4.97 8.31 -35.54
C LEU A 99 -5.05 7.41 -34.31
N ALA A 100 -6.01 7.65 -33.40
CA ALA A 100 -6.11 6.95 -32.13
C ALA A 100 -6.23 5.43 -32.27
N THR A 101 -6.76 4.93 -33.38
CA THR A 101 -6.86 3.49 -33.69
C THR A 101 -5.52 2.86 -34.03
N HIS A 102 -4.47 3.64 -34.33
CA HIS A 102 -3.11 3.21 -34.57
C HIS A 102 -2.24 3.32 -33.31
N GLY A 103 -2.83 3.58 -32.16
CA GLY A 103 -2.17 3.69 -30.88
C GLY A 103 -2.84 2.87 -29.78
N VAL A 104 -2.14 2.75 -28.62
CA VAL A 104 -2.64 2.09 -27.42
C VAL A 104 -2.53 3.06 -26.25
N SER A 105 -3.67 3.49 -25.69
CA SER A 105 -3.68 4.46 -24.60
C SER A 105 -3.42 3.81 -23.26
N ALA A 106 -2.29 4.14 -22.64
CA ALA A 106 -1.98 3.75 -21.27
C ALA A 106 -2.95 4.38 -20.25
N VAL A 107 -3.42 5.61 -20.51
CA VAL A 107 -4.40 6.28 -19.62
C VAL A 107 -5.76 5.60 -19.66
N ASN A 108 -6.21 5.09 -20.81
CA ASN A 108 -7.45 4.34 -20.87
C ASN A 108 -7.34 3.02 -20.09
N ALA A 109 -6.22 2.31 -20.24
CA ALA A 109 -5.95 1.09 -19.47
C ALA A 109 -5.86 1.37 -17.94
N ALA A 110 -5.23 2.49 -17.56
CA ALA A 110 -5.23 2.96 -16.18
C ALA A 110 -6.64 3.25 -15.65
N GLY A 111 -7.50 3.86 -16.46
CA GLY A 111 -8.91 4.10 -16.11
C GLY A 111 -9.70 2.81 -15.88
N GLU A 112 -9.45 1.77 -16.68
CA GLU A 112 -10.05 0.43 -16.48
C GLU A 112 -9.64 -0.17 -15.13
N PHE A 113 -8.35 -0.10 -14.78
CA PHE A 113 -7.84 -0.57 -13.49
C PHE A 113 -8.41 0.22 -12.31
N ILE A 114 -8.46 1.56 -12.40
CA ILE A 114 -9.06 2.41 -11.37
C ILE A 114 -10.51 2.01 -11.13
N ALA A 115 -11.29 1.84 -12.19
CA ALA A 115 -12.70 1.47 -12.11
C ALA A 115 -12.87 0.06 -11.53
N PHE A 116 -11.99 -0.89 -11.86
CA PHE A 116 -11.98 -2.21 -11.27
C PHE A 116 -11.72 -2.15 -9.76
N PHE A 117 -10.66 -1.44 -9.35
CA PHE A 117 -10.30 -1.35 -7.93
C PHE A 117 -11.39 -0.63 -7.11
N ALA A 118 -12.04 0.40 -7.66
CA ALA A 118 -13.16 1.04 -7.02
C ALA A 118 -14.30 0.03 -6.74
N ARG A 119 -14.71 -0.76 -7.76
CA ARG A 119 -15.72 -1.82 -7.57
C ARG A 119 -15.29 -2.88 -6.56
N LEU A 120 -14.01 -3.23 -6.52
CA LEU A 120 -13.46 -4.15 -5.52
C LEU A 120 -13.60 -3.58 -4.11
N ALA A 121 -13.28 -2.31 -3.91
CA ALA A 121 -13.44 -1.63 -2.63
C ALA A 121 -14.92 -1.54 -2.22
N ASP A 122 -15.81 -1.22 -3.15
CA ASP A 122 -17.26 -1.20 -2.92
C ASP A 122 -17.78 -2.60 -2.50
N SER A 123 -17.24 -3.68 -3.09
CA SER A 123 -17.61 -5.04 -2.70
C SER A 123 -17.21 -5.38 -1.27
N TRP A 124 -16.08 -4.89 -0.79
CA TRP A 124 -15.70 -5.05 0.61
C TRP A 124 -16.65 -4.33 1.58
N GLU A 125 -17.13 -3.14 1.20
CA GLU A 125 -18.10 -2.38 1.99
C GLU A 125 -19.47 -3.07 2.03
N GLN A 126 -19.91 -3.66 0.92
CA GLN A 126 -21.25 -4.23 0.77
C GLN A 126 -21.35 -5.69 1.22
N GLU A 127 -20.31 -6.48 0.96
CA GLU A 127 -20.33 -7.95 1.10
C GLU A 127 -19.38 -8.45 2.20
N GLY A 128 -18.46 -7.61 2.69
CA GLY A 128 -17.45 -7.97 3.68
C GLY A 128 -16.24 -8.72 3.10
N PRO A 129 -15.50 -9.43 3.94
CA PRO A 129 -15.79 -9.77 5.36
C PRO A 129 -15.90 -8.55 6.28
N PHE A 130 -16.63 -8.74 7.41
CA PHE A 130 -16.79 -7.70 8.41
C PHE A 130 -16.18 -8.10 9.76
N ASP A 131 -15.57 -7.13 10.45
CA ASP A 131 -15.10 -7.26 11.82
C ASP A 131 -15.48 -6.01 12.61
N GLN A 132 -16.44 -6.15 13.52
CA GLN A 132 -16.99 -5.05 14.31
C GLN A 132 -16.03 -4.50 15.38
N ALA A 133 -14.87 -5.11 15.56
CA ALA A 133 -13.80 -4.59 16.41
C ALA A 133 -13.11 -3.35 15.80
N PHE A 134 -13.27 -3.11 14.50
CA PHE A 134 -12.71 -1.96 13.80
C PHE A 134 -13.75 -0.86 13.58
N VAL A 135 -13.32 0.41 13.62
CA VAL A 135 -14.18 1.58 13.35
C VAL A 135 -14.78 1.52 11.95
N VAL A 136 -13.99 1.10 10.95
CA VAL A 136 -14.48 0.73 9.62
C VAL A 136 -14.43 -0.80 9.57
N PRO A 137 -15.56 -1.50 9.61
CA PRO A 137 -15.59 -2.94 9.87
C PRO A 137 -15.24 -3.82 8.65
N HIS A 138 -14.87 -3.27 7.53
CA HIS A 138 -14.53 -3.96 6.28
C HIS A 138 -13.16 -3.51 5.75
N ALA A 139 -12.60 -4.20 4.77
CA ALA A 139 -11.40 -3.76 4.08
C ALA A 139 -11.67 -2.46 3.30
N THR A 140 -10.63 -1.66 3.11
CA THR A 140 -10.70 -0.40 2.34
C THR A 140 -9.51 -0.31 1.38
N GLY A 141 -9.67 0.39 0.27
CA GLY A 141 -8.56 0.61 -0.66
C GLY A 141 -8.96 1.46 -1.85
N GLY A 142 -7.97 1.81 -2.64
CA GLY A 142 -8.18 2.56 -3.87
C GLY A 142 -6.89 3.05 -4.51
N VAL A 143 -7.02 3.56 -5.72
CA VAL A 143 -5.94 4.27 -6.40
C VAL A 143 -5.98 5.73 -5.97
N ASN A 144 -4.97 6.17 -5.22
CA ASN A 144 -4.92 7.51 -4.62
C ASN A 144 -4.00 8.48 -5.38
N PHE A 145 -3.21 7.98 -6.31
CA PHE A 145 -2.40 8.77 -7.21
C PHE A 145 -2.49 8.21 -8.63
N ALA A 146 -2.69 9.11 -9.61
CA ALA A 146 -2.71 8.76 -11.01
C ALA A 146 -2.05 9.87 -11.82
N ARG A 147 -1.15 9.50 -12.72
CA ARG A 147 -0.49 10.42 -13.66
C ARG A 147 -0.32 9.72 -14.99
N GLY A 148 -0.63 10.42 -16.10
CA GLY A 148 -0.44 9.88 -17.44
C GLY A 148 -0.67 10.89 -18.56
N GLY A 149 -0.20 10.53 -19.76
CA GLY A 149 -0.28 11.38 -20.93
C GLY A 149 0.65 12.61 -20.89
N VAL A 150 0.73 13.30 -21.99
CA VAL A 150 1.55 14.52 -22.16
C VAL A 150 0.75 15.68 -22.77
N GLN A 151 -0.20 15.39 -23.65
CA GLN A 151 -1.01 16.36 -24.37
C GLN A 151 -2.39 15.77 -24.73
N TYR A 152 -3.43 16.59 -24.78
CA TYR A 152 -4.80 16.15 -25.08
C TYR A 152 -4.97 15.56 -26.49
N ASN A 153 -4.11 15.92 -27.43
CA ASN A 153 -4.14 15.48 -28.82
C ASN A 153 -3.15 14.35 -29.16
N ILE A 154 -2.58 13.70 -28.11
CA ILE A 154 -1.67 12.55 -28.24
C ILE A 154 -2.24 11.39 -27.43
N VAL A 155 -2.37 10.22 -28.08
CA VAL A 155 -2.66 8.95 -27.37
C VAL A 155 -1.59 8.73 -26.33
N ALA A 156 -1.98 8.58 -25.07
CA ALA A 156 -1.05 8.50 -23.94
C ALA A 156 -0.22 7.22 -23.96
N GLU A 157 1.10 7.36 -24.07
CA GLU A 157 2.03 6.22 -24.04
C GLU A 157 2.28 5.70 -22.62
N ARG A 158 2.19 6.56 -21.62
CA ARG A 158 2.54 6.19 -20.24
C ARG A 158 1.46 6.61 -19.26
N ALA A 159 1.25 5.74 -18.27
CA ALA A 159 0.50 6.05 -17.06
C ALA A 159 1.17 5.36 -15.85
N VAL A 160 1.08 6.02 -14.69
CA VAL A 160 1.55 5.50 -13.41
C VAL A 160 0.43 5.71 -12.40
N LEU A 161 0.13 4.68 -11.65
CA LEU A 161 -0.85 4.64 -10.59
C LEU A 161 -0.18 4.21 -9.28
N GLU A 162 -0.59 4.79 -8.16
CA GLU A 162 -0.22 4.28 -6.85
C GLU A 162 -1.50 3.99 -6.07
N TYR A 163 -1.54 2.84 -5.44
CA TYR A 163 -2.67 2.35 -4.69
C TYR A 163 -2.29 1.94 -3.28
N ASP A 164 -3.27 1.96 -2.41
CA ASP A 164 -3.17 1.47 -1.03
C ASP A 164 -4.42 0.66 -0.71
N PHE A 165 -4.27 -0.37 0.13
CA PHE A 165 -5.41 -1.03 0.74
C PHE A 165 -5.13 -1.42 2.18
N ARG A 166 -6.22 -1.52 2.96
CA ARG A 166 -6.23 -1.90 4.37
C ARG A 166 -7.12 -3.11 4.54
N ILE A 167 -6.57 -4.21 5.00
CA ILE A 167 -7.27 -5.49 5.12
C ILE A 167 -7.51 -5.88 6.56
N LEU A 168 -8.58 -6.62 6.78
CA LEU A 168 -8.88 -7.23 8.08
C LEU A 168 -7.94 -8.41 8.35
N PRO A 169 -7.74 -8.81 9.62
CA PRO A 169 -6.92 -9.97 9.97
C PRO A 169 -7.39 -11.30 9.35
N SER A 170 -8.65 -11.39 8.93
CA SER A 170 -9.22 -12.54 8.23
C SER A 170 -8.86 -12.62 6.74
N MET A 171 -8.18 -11.60 6.20
CA MET A 171 -7.76 -11.52 4.80
C MET A 171 -6.24 -11.62 4.68
N THR A 172 -5.74 -11.98 3.52
CA THR A 172 -4.31 -11.96 3.20
C THR A 172 -4.00 -10.93 2.14
N THR A 173 -2.83 -10.31 2.22
CA THR A 173 -2.32 -9.36 1.22
C THR A 173 -2.25 -10.03 -0.16
N GLU A 174 -1.76 -11.25 -0.19
CA GLU A 174 -1.59 -12.06 -1.41
C GLU A 174 -2.92 -12.25 -2.14
N SER A 175 -4.02 -12.50 -1.42
CA SER A 175 -5.34 -12.70 -2.02
C SER A 175 -5.87 -11.44 -2.71
N VAL A 176 -5.57 -10.27 -2.18
CA VAL A 176 -5.94 -8.99 -2.80
C VAL A 176 -5.04 -8.67 -3.99
N VAL A 177 -3.72 -8.80 -3.81
CA VAL A 177 -2.73 -8.57 -4.89
C VAL A 177 -3.04 -9.47 -6.08
N GLN A 178 -3.33 -10.75 -5.85
CA GLN A 178 -3.69 -11.68 -6.93
C GLN A 178 -4.91 -11.20 -7.73
N ARG A 179 -5.96 -10.69 -7.07
CA ARG A 179 -7.13 -10.14 -7.77
C ARG A 179 -6.80 -8.92 -8.62
N LEU A 180 -5.88 -8.05 -8.14
CA LEU A 180 -5.41 -6.90 -8.90
C LEU A 180 -4.57 -7.34 -10.11
N GLU A 181 -3.70 -8.32 -9.93
CA GLU A 181 -2.89 -8.90 -10.99
C GLU A 181 -3.73 -9.65 -12.02
N ASP A 182 -4.73 -10.40 -11.60
CA ASP A 182 -5.66 -11.11 -12.50
C ASP A 182 -6.39 -10.11 -13.43
N GLU A 183 -6.81 -8.95 -12.92
CA GLU A 183 -7.38 -7.91 -13.78
C GLU A 183 -6.34 -7.29 -14.70
N LEU A 184 -5.15 -6.96 -14.18
CA LEU A 184 -4.08 -6.33 -14.97
C LEU A 184 -3.58 -7.24 -16.10
N PHE A 185 -3.24 -8.48 -15.76
CA PHE A 185 -2.59 -9.42 -16.68
C PHE A 185 -3.59 -10.34 -17.40
N GLY A 186 -4.73 -10.62 -16.78
CA GLY A 186 -5.77 -11.48 -17.36
C GLY A 186 -6.79 -10.74 -18.23
N ALA A 187 -6.99 -9.43 -18.00
CA ALA A 187 -8.00 -8.68 -18.74
C ALA A 187 -7.42 -7.44 -19.45
N ILE A 188 -6.74 -6.53 -18.73
CA ILE A 188 -6.31 -5.24 -19.29
C ILE A 188 -5.16 -5.42 -20.29
N LEU A 189 -4.10 -6.11 -19.92
CA LEU A 189 -2.94 -6.32 -20.81
C LEU A 189 -3.28 -7.07 -22.10
N PRO A 190 -4.09 -8.15 -22.10
CA PRO A 190 -4.55 -8.78 -23.33
C PRO A 190 -5.32 -7.84 -24.27
N ARG A 191 -6.19 -6.96 -23.71
CA ARG A 191 -6.88 -5.93 -24.51
C ARG A 191 -5.91 -4.91 -25.11
N MET A 192 -4.88 -4.53 -24.38
CA MET A 192 -3.83 -3.65 -24.89
C MET A 192 -3.05 -4.31 -26.03
N HIS A 193 -2.69 -5.60 -25.89
CA HIS A 193 -2.02 -6.37 -26.92
C HIS A 193 -2.88 -6.52 -28.19
N ALA A 194 -4.17 -6.81 -28.05
CA ALA A 194 -5.08 -6.87 -29.18
C ALA A 194 -5.19 -5.53 -29.92
N ARG A 195 -5.18 -4.41 -29.19
CA ARG A 195 -5.14 -3.06 -29.79
C ARG A 195 -3.81 -2.78 -30.48
N ALA A 196 -2.67 -3.23 -29.93
CA ALA A 196 -1.35 -3.08 -30.56
C ALA A 196 -1.28 -3.85 -31.88
N ALA A 197 -1.69 -5.13 -31.90
CA ALA A 197 -1.75 -5.94 -33.11
C ALA A 197 -2.61 -5.30 -34.21
N ARG A 198 -3.80 -4.77 -33.85
CA ARG A 198 -4.64 -4.05 -34.79
C ARG A 198 -3.98 -2.75 -35.31
N ALA A 199 -3.26 -2.05 -34.46
CA ALA A 199 -2.54 -0.83 -34.84
C ALA A 199 -1.38 -1.14 -35.83
N GLU A 200 -0.72 -2.29 -35.67
CA GLU A 200 0.29 -2.82 -36.60
C GLU A 200 -0.34 -3.08 -37.99
N GLU A 201 -1.45 -3.83 -38.03
CA GLU A 201 -2.18 -4.09 -39.28
C GLU A 201 -2.57 -2.78 -40.02
N LEU A 202 -3.12 -1.82 -39.28
CA LEU A 202 -3.58 -0.54 -39.86
C LEU A 202 -2.42 0.33 -40.35
N SER A 203 -1.25 0.26 -39.72
CA SER A 203 -0.06 1.05 -40.05
C SER A 203 0.91 0.37 -41.02
N GLY A 204 0.68 -0.91 -41.32
CA GLY A 204 1.64 -1.71 -42.10
C GLY A 204 2.96 -1.92 -41.38
N ALA A 205 2.95 -1.86 -40.04
CA ALA A 205 4.12 -2.11 -39.20
C ALA A 205 4.39 -3.61 -39.09
N GLU A 206 5.65 -3.97 -38.82
CA GLU A 206 6.05 -5.36 -38.54
C GLU A 206 5.27 -5.92 -37.36
N PRO A 207 4.75 -7.17 -37.43
CA PRO A 207 4.07 -7.83 -36.32
C PRO A 207 4.97 -7.88 -35.07
N GLY A 208 4.42 -7.44 -33.90
CA GLY A 208 5.17 -7.40 -32.63
C GLY A 208 6.07 -6.18 -32.46
N SER A 209 6.06 -5.22 -33.39
CA SER A 209 6.86 -3.99 -33.30
C SER A 209 6.25 -2.97 -32.33
N LEU A 210 4.92 -3.01 -32.10
CA LEU A 210 4.21 -2.15 -31.16
C LEU A 210 3.91 -2.93 -29.88
N THR A 211 4.61 -2.60 -28.80
CA THR A 211 4.48 -3.32 -27.51
C THR A 211 3.72 -2.50 -26.50
N ALA A 212 2.78 -3.14 -25.82
CA ALA A 212 2.15 -2.63 -24.61
C ALA A 212 2.58 -3.45 -23.40
N GLN A 213 2.80 -2.81 -22.26
CA GLN A 213 3.33 -3.44 -21.06
C GLN A 213 2.63 -2.95 -19.80
N VAL A 214 2.56 -3.81 -18.80
CA VAL A 214 2.14 -3.51 -17.43
C VAL A 214 3.21 -4.04 -16.49
N GLN A 215 3.59 -3.23 -15.50
CA GLN A 215 4.53 -3.59 -14.43
C GLN A 215 3.90 -3.24 -13.08
N VAL A 216 4.00 -4.15 -12.11
CA VAL A 216 3.56 -3.96 -10.72
C VAL A 216 4.80 -3.99 -9.82
N GLN A 217 4.82 -3.07 -8.83
CA GLN A 217 5.89 -2.90 -7.85
C GLN A 217 5.30 -2.72 -6.45
#